data_6d48f13d174e1ea58ae82763b235442e
#
_entry.id   6d48f13d174e1ea58ae82763b235442e
#
_cell.length_a   1.000
_cell.length_b   1.000
_cell.length_c   1.000
_cell.angle_alpha   90.00
_cell.angle_beta   90.00
_cell.angle_gamma   90.00
#
_symmetry.space_group_name_H-M   'P 1'
#
loop_
_entity.id
_entity.type
_entity.pdbx_description
1 polymer ?
#
loop_
_entity_poly.entity_id
_entity_poly.type
_entity_poly.pdbx_seq_one_letter_code
_entity_poly.pdbx_strand_id
1 'polypeptide(L)'
;VMFTKNVTMMNNTFEDNWGDAAYGLLLKEISDSNISGNRFINNTTGIYMEGTSRIWLDKNLFRENGWGIKIMSSCMDNSLRKNDFYSNSFDVSTNGNVVLNHFEGNYWDRYHGYDLNKDGIGDVTYHPLSMFGVVVEKMPSAMLLHRSFFITLLDNSEKVLPSLTPSNFEDKFPSIKPSLI
;
A
#
# COMPACT_ATOMS: atom_id res chain seq x y z
N VAL A 1 9.42 14.92 4.06
CA VAL A 1 9.46 15.25 5.50
C VAL A 1 10.43 14.30 6.16
N MET A 2 11.38 14.83 6.95
CA MET A 2 12.45 14.00 7.53
C MET A 2 12.79 14.48 8.94
N PHE A 3 13.20 13.52 9.80
CA PHE A 3 13.77 13.77 11.14
C PHE A 3 12.90 14.64 12.05
N THR A 4 11.61 14.34 12.12
CA THR A 4 10.66 15.14 12.91
C THR A 4 9.52 14.28 13.48
N LYS A 5 8.68 14.89 14.28
CA LYS A 5 7.49 14.26 14.88
C LYS A 5 6.29 15.23 14.90
N ASN A 6 5.12 14.68 15.17
CA ASN A 6 3.88 15.45 15.29
C ASN A 6 3.53 16.27 14.02
N VAL A 7 3.78 15.66 12.84
CA VAL A 7 3.44 16.27 11.57
C VAL A 7 1.97 15.96 11.25
N THR A 8 1.26 16.95 10.78
CA THR A 8 -0.10 16.79 10.23
C THR A 8 -0.12 17.25 8.78
N MET A 9 -0.52 16.36 7.88
CA MET A 9 -0.72 16.64 6.46
C MET A 9 -2.13 16.25 6.06
N MET A 10 -2.93 17.20 5.62
CA MET A 10 -4.33 16.95 5.33
C MET A 10 -4.77 17.62 4.03
N ASN A 11 -5.56 16.88 3.24
CA ASN A 11 -6.26 17.40 2.07
C ASN A 11 -5.32 18.01 1.00
N ASN A 12 -4.12 17.44 0.84
CA ASN A 12 -3.18 17.84 -0.21
C ASN A 12 -3.30 16.88 -1.40
N THR A 13 -2.87 17.36 -2.57
CA THR A 13 -2.69 16.54 -3.76
C THR A 13 -1.21 16.49 -4.13
N PHE A 14 -0.71 15.28 -4.35
CA PHE A 14 0.63 14.97 -4.83
C PHE A 14 0.48 14.20 -6.14
N GLU A 15 0.82 14.81 -7.26
CA GLU A 15 0.56 14.24 -8.57
C GLU A 15 1.73 14.39 -9.53
N ASP A 16 1.81 13.45 -10.49
CA ASP A 16 2.74 13.48 -11.64
C ASP A 16 4.24 13.52 -11.25
N ASN A 17 4.61 12.93 -10.12
CA ASN A 17 6.02 12.85 -9.71
C ASN A 17 6.65 11.56 -10.25
N TRP A 18 7.38 11.65 -11.35
CA TRP A 18 8.04 10.53 -12.01
C TRP A 18 9.56 10.62 -11.98
N GLY A 19 10.23 9.47 -11.82
CA GLY A 19 11.67 9.31 -11.82
C GLY A 19 12.15 8.20 -10.90
N ASP A 20 13.44 7.85 -10.94
CA ASP A 20 14.01 6.73 -10.19
C ASP A 20 13.86 6.88 -8.66
N ALA A 21 13.91 8.09 -8.16
CA ALA A 21 13.71 8.42 -6.75
C ALA A 21 12.61 9.47 -6.55
N ALA A 22 11.53 9.38 -7.35
CA ALA A 22 10.41 10.31 -7.27
C ALA A 22 9.31 9.75 -6.37
N TYR A 23 8.89 10.56 -5.43
CA TYR A 23 7.85 10.24 -4.46
C TYR A 23 6.83 11.38 -4.42
N GLY A 24 5.56 11.05 -4.33
CA GLY A 24 4.56 12.03 -3.94
C GLY A 24 4.89 12.59 -2.55
N LEU A 25 5.18 11.67 -1.60
CA LEU A 25 5.58 12.04 -0.24
C LEU A 25 6.68 11.09 0.26
N LEU A 26 7.79 11.66 0.73
CA LEU A 26 8.84 10.94 1.44
C LEU A 26 8.72 11.20 2.95
N LEU A 27 8.56 10.14 3.72
CA LEU A 27 8.54 10.13 5.18
C LEU A 27 9.75 9.36 5.69
N LYS A 28 10.75 10.06 6.22
CA LYS A 28 11.98 9.44 6.73
C LYS A 28 12.24 9.86 8.17
N GLU A 29 12.41 8.86 9.05
CA GLU A 29 12.68 9.08 10.49
C GLU A 29 11.64 10.03 11.12
N ILE A 30 10.35 9.75 10.91
CA ILE A 30 9.27 10.53 11.52
C ILE A 30 8.40 9.65 12.43
N SER A 31 7.79 10.28 13.44
CA SER A 31 6.89 9.58 14.36
C SER A 31 5.67 10.43 14.74
N ASP A 32 4.68 9.77 15.35
CA ASP A 32 3.53 10.42 15.99
C ASP A 32 2.83 11.41 15.07
N SER A 33 2.58 11.04 13.81
CA SER A 33 2.15 11.95 12.76
C SER A 33 0.89 11.47 12.05
N ASN A 34 0.10 12.41 11.53
CA ASN A 34 -1.18 12.14 10.85
C ASN A 34 -1.13 12.61 9.38
N ILE A 35 -1.40 11.69 8.48
CA ILE A 35 -1.46 11.91 7.03
C ILE A 35 -2.85 11.50 6.56
N SER A 36 -3.76 12.45 6.39
CA SER A 36 -5.17 12.13 6.14
C SER A 36 -5.81 12.94 5.02
N GLY A 37 -6.72 12.31 4.30
CA GLY A 37 -7.50 12.96 3.24
C GLY A 37 -6.66 13.44 2.05
N ASN A 38 -5.42 12.96 1.89
CA ASN A 38 -4.55 13.37 0.79
C ASN A 38 -4.79 12.49 -0.45
N ARG A 39 -4.42 13.01 -1.60
CA ARG A 39 -4.51 12.34 -2.90
C ARG A 39 -3.11 12.15 -3.47
N PHE A 40 -2.76 10.91 -3.76
CA PHE A 40 -1.50 10.53 -4.40
C PHE A 40 -1.85 9.94 -5.77
N ILE A 41 -1.62 10.69 -6.84
CA ILE A 41 -2.10 10.38 -8.18
C ILE A 41 -0.94 10.35 -9.16
N ASN A 42 -0.83 9.27 -9.94
CA ASN A 42 0.12 9.17 -11.04
C ASN A 42 1.58 9.49 -10.65
N ASN A 43 2.05 8.92 -9.52
CA ASN A 43 3.44 9.06 -9.08
C ASN A 43 4.22 7.75 -9.31
N THR A 44 5.54 7.81 -9.40
CA THR A 44 6.36 6.59 -9.32
C THR A 44 6.08 5.87 -8.01
N THR A 45 6.07 6.58 -6.89
CA THR A 45 5.66 6.06 -5.57
C THR A 45 4.79 7.11 -4.88
N GLY A 46 3.59 6.74 -4.46
CA GLY A 46 2.70 7.65 -3.74
C GLY A 46 3.34 8.10 -2.42
N ILE A 47 3.57 7.15 -1.50
CA ILE A 47 4.28 7.42 -0.24
C ILE A 47 5.44 6.44 -0.07
N TYR A 48 6.63 6.96 0.26
CA TYR A 48 7.78 6.18 0.71
C TYR A 48 8.00 6.40 2.21
N MET A 49 8.07 5.31 2.99
CA MET A 49 8.21 5.31 4.44
C MET A 49 9.48 4.57 4.86
N GLU A 50 10.36 5.23 5.58
CA GLU A 50 11.60 4.66 6.12
C GLU A 50 11.83 5.16 7.56
N GLY A 51 12.04 4.24 8.50
CA GLY A 51 12.26 4.59 9.91
C GLY A 51 11.05 5.27 10.56
N THR A 52 9.84 5.03 10.06
CA THR A 52 8.65 5.69 10.60
C THR A 52 8.01 4.87 11.71
N SER A 53 7.42 5.55 12.69
CA SER A 53 6.66 4.89 13.75
C SER A 53 5.44 5.69 14.18
N ARG A 54 4.35 4.99 14.48
CA ARG A 54 3.08 5.58 14.94
C ARG A 54 2.57 6.67 13.99
N ILE A 55 2.59 6.35 12.70
CA ILE A 55 1.98 7.19 11.67
C ILE A 55 0.55 6.71 11.41
N TRP A 56 -0.38 7.62 11.38
CA TRP A 56 -1.76 7.36 10.97
C TRP A 56 -1.95 7.81 9.53
N LEU A 57 -2.17 6.85 8.63
CA LEU A 57 -2.56 7.07 7.24
C LEU A 57 -4.06 6.77 7.12
N ASP A 58 -4.90 7.81 7.12
CA ASP A 58 -6.36 7.65 7.16
C ASP A 58 -7.02 8.39 5.98
N LYS A 59 -7.93 7.71 5.30
CA LYS A 59 -8.73 8.30 4.21
C LYS A 59 -7.89 8.98 3.11
N ASN A 60 -6.79 8.38 2.71
CA ASN A 60 -6.02 8.86 1.57
C ASN A 60 -6.40 8.08 0.31
N LEU A 61 -6.32 8.73 -0.85
CA LEU A 61 -6.52 8.12 -2.15
C LEU A 61 -5.15 7.87 -2.81
N PHE A 62 -4.90 6.61 -3.20
CA PHE A 62 -3.74 6.20 -3.99
C PHE A 62 -4.22 5.71 -5.35
N ARG A 63 -4.03 6.49 -6.40
CA ARG A 63 -4.53 6.16 -7.73
C ARG A 63 -3.45 6.24 -8.80
N GLU A 64 -3.39 5.20 -9.64
CA GLU A 64 -2.54 5.17 -10.84
C GLU A 64 -1.05 5.34 -10.55
N ASN A 65 -0.58 5.00 -9.34
CA ASN A 65 0.84 5.06 -8.99
C ASN A 65 1.58 3.79 -9.44
N GLY A 66 2.88 3.89 -9.65
CA GLY A 66 3.75 2.71 -9.79
C GLY A 66 3.69 1.86 -8.51
N TRP A 67 3.95 2.47 -7.37
CA TRP A 67 3.68 1.93 -6.04
C TRP A 67 2.77 2.88 -5.27
N GLY A 68 1.70 2.36 -4.70
CA GLY A 68 0.85 3.15 -3.81
C GLY A 68 1.64 3.57 -2.58
N ILE A 69 2.13 2.61 -1.80
CA ILE A 69 2.96 2.84 -0.61
C ILE A 69 4.13 1.87 -0.57
N LYS A 70 5.34 2.39 -0.31
CA LYS A 70 6.51 1.60 0.08
C LYS A 70 6.76 1.74 1.58
N ILE A 71 6.72 0.62 2.31
CA ILE A 71 6.94 0.57 3.75
C ILE A 71 8.21 -0.24 4.00
N MET A 72 9.31 0.43 4.35
CA MET A 72 10.58 -0.22 4.58
C MET A 72 10.57 -1.00 5.90
N SER A 73 11.43 -2.00 6.02
CA SER A 73 11.51 -2.91 7.19
C SER A 73 11.83 -2.22 8.52
N SER A 74 12.31 -0.98 8.48
CA SER A 74 12.53 -0.12 9.65
C SER A 74 11.26 0.56 10.18
N CYS A 75 10.12 0.38 9.54
CA CYS A 75 8.85 1.00 9.91
C CYS A 75 8.07 0.10 10.89
N MET A 76 7.53 0.67 11.97
CA MET A 76 6.75 -0.06 12.97
C MET A 76 5.58 0.74 13.52
N ASP A 77 4.55 0.05 14.00
CA ASP A 77 3.37 0.64 14.66
C ASP A 77 2.63 1.70 13.82
N ASN A 78 2.70 1.60 12.49
CA ASN A 78 1.94 2.49 11.62
C ASN A 78 0.55 1.90 11.35
N SER A 79 -0.43 2.77 11.19
CA SER A 79 -1.83 2.40 10.96
C SER A 79 -2.32 2.96 9.63
N LEU A 80 -2.76 2.07 8.74
CA LEU A 80 -3.29 2.40 7.42
C LEU A 80 -4.79 2.04 7.41
N ARG A 81 -5.66 3.05 7.50
CA ARG A 81 -7.10 2.83 7.67
C ARG A 81 -7.91 3.60 6.65
N LYS A 82 -8.93 2.95 6.11
CA LYS A 82 -9.92 3.57 5.23
C LYS A 82 -9.30 4.33 4.05
N ASN A 83 -8.14 3.88 3.56
CA ASN A 83 -7.53 4.41 2.36
C ASN A 83 -8.09 3.69 1.14
N ASP A 84 -8.18 4.39 0.01
CA ASP A 84 -8.58 3.82 -1.26
C ASP A 84 -7.37 3.59 -2.17
N PHE A 85 -7.17 2.33 -2.59
CA PHE A 85 -6.13 1.95 -3.56
C PHE A 85 -6.78 1.58 -4.88
N TYR A 86 -6.43 2.31 -5.93
CA TYR A 86 -7.08 2.20 -7.21
C TYR A 86 -6.09 2.27 -8.38
N SER A 87 -6.07 1.23 -9.22
CA SER A 87 -5.26 1.15 -10.44
C SER A 87 -3.75 1.38 -10.25
N ASN A 88 -3.20 1.10 -9.05
CA ASN A 88 -1.76 1.14 -8.87
C ASN A 88 -1.11 -0.11 -9.49
N SER A 89 0.14 -0.03 -9.97
CA SER A 89 0.87 -1.23 -10.40
C SER A 89 1.11 -2.17 -9.22
N PHE A 90 1.47 -1.61 -8.07
CA PHE A 90 1.57 -2.29 -6.77
C PHE A 90 0.96 -1.42 -5.68
N ASP A 91 0.06 -1.97 -4.86
CA ASP A 91 -0.57 -1.19 -3.79
C ASP A 91 0.39 -0.98 -2.62
N VAL A 92 1.04 -2.06 -2.17
CA VAL A 92 2.01 -2.02 -1.07
C VAL A 92 3.29 -2.76 -1.48
N SER A 93 4.44 -2.23 -1.06
CA SER A 93 5.76 -2.86 -1.22
C SER A 93 6.59 -2.72 0.05
N THR A 94 7.52 -3.65 0.25
CA THR A 94 8.48 -3.65 1.36
C THR A 94 9.80 -4.30 0.94
N ASN A 95 10.90 -3.91 1.58
CA ASN A 95 12.22 -4.52 1.37
C ASN A 95 12.55 -5.63 2.39
N GLY A 96 11.62 -5.99 3.27
CA GLY A 96 11.85 -7.03 4.28
C GLY A 96 10.62 -7.27 5.16
N ASN A 97 10.82 -7.97 6.26
CA ASN A 97 9.76 -8.24 7.21
C ASN A 97 9.44 -6.95 7.99
N VAL A 98 8.24 -6.47 7.82
CA VAL A 98 7.69 -5.32 8.57
C VAL A 98 6.80 -5.87 9.67
N VAL A 99 7.01 -5.40 10.89
CA VAL A 99 6.31 -5.90 12.08
C VAL A 99 5.43 -4.79 12.65
N LEU A 100 4.26 -5.17 13.17
CA LEU A 100 3.37 -4.25 13.90
C LEU A 100 2.79 -3.08 13.07
N ASN A 101 2.67 -3.20 11.76
CA ASN A 101 1.88 -2.26 10.99
C ASN A 101 0.47 -2.83 10.78
N HIS A 102 -0.54 -1.96 10.87
CA HIS A 102 -1.94 -2.35 10.88
C HIS A 102 -2.66 -1.82 9.65
N PHE A 103 -3.37 -2.71 8.95
CA PHE A 103 -4.23 -2.38 7.82
C PHE A 103 -5.67 -2.69 8.23
N GLU A 104 -6.59 -1.75 8.03
CA GLU A 104 -7.98 -1.96 8.43
C GLU A 104 -8.94 -1.10 7.59
N GLY A 105 -9.90 -1.75 6.97
CA GLY A 105 -10.99 -1.07 6.28
C GLY A 105 -10.56 -0.33 5.02
N ASN A 106 -9.43 -0.68 4.42
CA ASN A 106 -8.99 -0.07 3.17
C ASN A 106 -9.76 -0.68 1.99
N TYR A 107 -10.00 0.13 0.98
CA TYR A 107 -10.50 -0.34 -0.29
C TYR A 107 -9.33 -0.69 -1.23
N TRP A 108 -9.44 -1.88 -1.84
CA TRP A 108 -8.44 -2.42 -2.76
C TRP A 108 -9.17 -2.82 -4.04
N ASP A 109 -8.88 -2.20 -5.17
CA ASP A 109 -9.56 -2.48 -6.43
C ASP A 109 -9.35 -3.91 -6.95
N ARG A 110 -8.29 -4.59 -6.45
CA ARG A 110 -7.99 -6.00 -6.74
C ARG A 110 -8.62 -6.98 -5.75
N TYR A 111 -9.33 -6.49 -4.75
CA TYR A 111 -10.04 -7.34 -3.82
C TYR A 111 -11.27 -7.96 -4.49
N HIS A 112 -11.34 -9.29 -4.46
CA HIS A 112 -12.44 -10.08 -5.05
C HIS A 112 -13.14 -10.97 -4.03
N GLY A 113 -13.04 -10.63 -2.76
CA GLY A 113 -13.77 -11.32 -1.69
C GLY A 113 -15.26 -11.01 -1.74
N TYR A 114 -16.01 -11.69 -0.89
CA TYR A 114 -17.45 -11.53 -0.75
C TYR A 114 -17.80 -10.84 0.58
N ASP A 115 -19.02 -10.35 0.65
CA ASP A 115 -19.65 -9.74 1.81
C ASP A 115 -21.03 -10.41 1.98
N LEU A 116 -21.09 -11.41 2.84
CA LEU A 116 -22.31 -12.24 3.02
C LEU A 116 -23.36 -11.55 3.87
N ASN A 117 -22.93 -10.77 4.86
CA ASN A 117 -23.82 -10.05 5.77
C ASN A 117 -24.25 -8.67 5.24
N LYS A 118 -23.64 -8.21 4.15
CA LYS A 118 -23.92 -6.93 3.45
C LYS A 118 -23.69 -5.69 4.31
N ASP A 119 -22.67 -5.73 5.15
CA ASP A 119 -22.25 -4.58 5.97
C ASP A 119 -21.25 -3.64 5.27
N GLY A 120 -20.82 -3.99 4.06
CA GLY A 120 -19.85 -3.24 3.26
C GLY A 120 -18.39 -3.60 3.56
N ILE A 121 -18.17 -4.62 4.40
CA ILE A 121 -16.85 -5.15 4.76
C ILE A 121 -16.72 -6.54 4.14
N GLY A 122 -15.58 -6.83 3.54
CA GLY A 122 -15.32 -8.15 2.99
C GLY A 122 -15.02 -9.18 4.07
N ASP A 123 -15.65 -10.35 3.95
CA ASP A 123 -15.49 -11.49 4.88
C ASP A 123 -14.18 -12.27 4.66
N VAL A 124 -13.43 -11.93 3.63
CA VAL A 124 -12.16 -12.58 3.29
C VAL A 124 -11.02 -11.60 3.49
N THR A 125 -10.02 -11.98 4.27
CA THR A 125 -8.80 -11.18 4.47
C THR A 125 -8.10 -10.90 3.13
N TYR A 126 -7.65 -9.69 2.93
CA TYR A 126 -6.87 -9.29 1.77
C TYR A 126 -5.38 -9.14 2.11
N HIS A 127 -4.52 -9.59 1.22
CA HIS A 127 -3.07 -9.44 1.32
C HIS A 127 -2.58 -8.48 0.23
N PRO A 128 -2.29 -7.20 0.56
CA PRO A 128 -1.94 -6.18 -0.42
C PRO A 128 -0.51 -6.31 -0.98
N LEU A 129 0.32 -7.14 -0.37
CA LEU A 129 1.69 -7.37 -0.81
C LEU A 129 1.72 -8.50 -1.84
N SER A 130 2.14 -8.23 -3.08
CA SER A 130 2.33 -9.27 -4.10
C SER A 130 3.75 -9.84 -4.08
N MET A 131 3.90 -11.14 -4.35
CA MET A 131 5.21 -11.78 -4.50
C MET A 131 6.03 -11.14 -5.62
N PHE A 132 5.39 -10.80 -6.73
CA PHE A 132 6.07 -10.11 -7.81
C PHE A 132 6.59 -8.74 -7.39
N GLY A 133 5.84 -7.99 -6.59
CA GLY A 133 6.29 -6.72 -5.99
C GLY A 133 7.55 -6.91 -5.15
N VAL A 134 7.64 -7.97 -4.35
CA VAL A 134 8.84 -8.32 -3.57
C VAL A 134 10.03 -8.65 -4.48
N VAL A 135 9.80 -9.37 -5.57
CA VAL A 135 10.85 -9.68 -6.56
C VAL A 135 11.37 -8.41 -7.23
N VAL A 136 10.47 -7.53 -7.66
CA VAL A 136 10.84 -6.26 -8.31
C VAL A 136 11.63 -5.35 -7.36
N GLU A 137 11.29 -5.34 -6.07
CA GLU A 137 12.02 -4.54 -5.08
C GLU A 137 13.48 -5.01 -4.91
N LYS A 138 13.71 -6.32 -4.99
CA LYS A 138 15.06 -6.92 -4.92
C LYS A 138 15.80 -6.88 -6.24
N MET A 139 15.08 -6.92 -7.34
CA MET A 139 15.61 -7.02 -8.70
C MET A 139 14.79 -6.13 -9.65
N PRO A 140 15.07 -4.82 -9.72
CA PRO A 140 14.28 -3.88 -10.51
C PRO A 140 14.12 -4.25 -11.99
N SER A 141 15.11 -4.94 -12.57
CA SER A 141 15.03 -5.44 -13.94
C SER A 141 13.89 -6.45 -14.18
N ALA A 142 13.40 -7.11 -13.13
CA ALA A 142 12.23 -7.99 -13.23
C ALA A 142 10.96 -7.23 -13.65
N MET A 143 10.93 -5.91 -13.51
CA MET A 143 9.82 -5.07 -13.98
C MET A 143 9.54 -5.23 -15.50
N LEU A 144 10.54 -5.64 -16.28
CA LEU A 144 10.35 -5.96 -17.71
C LEU A 144 9.38 -7.12 -17.94
N LEU A 145 9.19 -7.98 -16.93
CA LEU A 145 8.24 -9.11 -16.98
C LEU A 145 6.83 -8.70 -16.56
N HIS A 146 6.64 -7.46 -16.11
CA HIS A 146 5.30 -6.97 -15.72
C HIS A 146 4.33 -7.13 -16.89
N ARG A 147 3.15 -7.67 -16.61
CA ARG A 147 2.12 -8.05 -17.60
C ARG A 147 2.48 -9.27 -18.47
N SER A 148 3.52 -10.03 -18.15
CA SER A 148 3.77 -11.31 -18.82
C SER A 148 2.80 -12.39 -18.34
N PHE A 149 2.59 -13.42 -19.17
CA PHE A 149 1.80 -14.60 -18.77
C PHE A 149 2.30 -15.23 -17.47
N PHE A 150 3.62 -15.25 -17.26
CA PHE A 150 4.23 -15.79 -16.04
C PHE A 150 3.76 -15.05 -14.79
N ILE A 151 3.71 -13.72 -14.83
CA ILE A 151 3.25 -12.91 -13.69
C ILE A 151 1.76 -13.13 -13.43
N THR A 152 0.94 -13.22 -14.47
CA THR A 152 -0.49 -13.56 -14.34
C THR A 152 -0.68 -14.92 -13.66
N LEU A 153 0.18 -15.90 -14.00
CA LEU A 153 0.16 -17.22 -13.36
C LEU A 153 0.56 -17.14 -11.89
N LEU A 154 1.58 -16.34 -11.58
CA LEU A 154 2.05 -16.12 -10.21
C LEU A 154 0.96 -15.46 -9.35
N ASP A 155 0.34 -14.39 -9.82
CA ASP A 155 -0.76 -13.69 -9.14
C ASP A 155 -1.96 -14.62 -8.89
N ASN A 156 -2.29 -15.49 -9.85
CA ASN A 156 -3.34 -16.48 -9.66
C ASN A 156 -2.96 -17.56 -8.65
N SER A 157 -1.67 -17.93 -8.58
CA SER A 157 -1.18 -18.88 -7.58
C SER A 157 -1.22 -18.31 -6.18
N GLU A 158 -0.94 -17.03 -6.00
CA GLU A 158 -1.06 -16.32 -4.70
C GLU A 158 -2.51 -16.34 -4.19
N LYS A 159 -3.48 -16.14 -5.07
CA LYS A 159 -4.91 -16.21 -4.71
C LYS A 159 -5.33 -17.59 -4.19
N VAL A 160 -4.71 -18.65 -4.69
CA VAL A 160 -5.00 -20.04 -4.29
C VAL A 160 -4.20 -20.47 -3.06
N LEU A 161 -2.99 -19.93 -2.89
CA LEU A 161 -2.07 -20.27 -1.81
C LEU A 161 -1.60 -19.00 -1.06
N PRO A 162 -2.47 -18.39 -0.24
CA PRO A 162 -2.14 -17.17 0.49
C PRO A 162 -0.93 -17.29 1.43
N SER A 163 -0.56 -18.53 1.78
CA SER A 163 0.63 -18.81 2.62
C SER A 163 1.96 -18.48 1.96
N LEU A 164 1.97 -18.17 0.66
CA LEU A 164 3.17 -17.74 -0.07
C LEU A 164 3.51 -16.27 0.19
N THR A 165 2.54 -15.46 0.62
CA THR A 165 2.76 -14.06 0.99
C THR A 165 3.08 -13.90 2.46
N PRO A 166 3.95 -12.95 2.85
CA PRO A 166 4.21 -12.69 4.26
C PRO A 166 2.93 -12.33 5.02
N SER A 167 2.60 -13.09 6.07
CA SER A 167 1.39 -12.93 6.87
C SER A 167 1.28 -11.59 7.62
N ASN A 168 2.34 -10.78 7.60
CA ASN A 168 2.39 -9.52 8.35
C ASN A 168 1.74 -8.33 7.61
N PHE A 169 1.27 -8.54 6.37
CA PHE A 169 0.58 -7.54 5.56
C PHE A 169 -0.81 -8.09 5.22
N GLU A 170 -1.73 -7.89 6.12
CA GLU A 170 -3.12 -8.32 5.93
C GLU A 170 -4.10 -7.22 6.34
N ASP A 171 -5.13 -7.02 5.52
CA ASP A 171 -6.32 -6.26 5.89
C ASP A 171 -7.43 -7.28 6.16
N LYS A 172 -7.81 -7.42 7.42
CA LYS A 172 -8.83 -8.40 7.85
C LYS A 172 -10.25 -7.92 7.55
N PHE A 173 -10.42 -6.64 7.32
CA PHE A 173 -11.70 -5.99 7.15
C PHE A 173 -11.71 -5.09 5.90
N PRO A 174 -11.34 -5.61 4.71
CA PRO A 174 -11.25 -4.79 3.51
C PRO A 174 -12.62 -4.21 3.15
N SER A 175 -12.65 -2.96 2.73
CA SER A 175 -13.88 -2.33 2.26
C SER A 175 -14.27 -2.87 0.87
N ILE A 176 -15.57 -3.16 0.68
CA ILE A 176 -16.11 -3.60 -0.62
C ILE A 176 -16.26 -2.43 -1.60
N LYS A 177 -16.41 -1.23 -1.09
CA LYS A 177 -16.63 -0.04 -1.91
C LYS A 177 -15.62 1.06 -1.57
N PRO A 178 -15.16 1.81 -2.56
CA PRO A 178 -14.35 2.98 -2.31
C PRO A 178 -15.14 4.02 -1.51
N SER A 179 -14.42 4.80 -0.70
CA SER A 179 -15.01 5.86 0.11
C SER A 179 -14.69 7.26 -0.41
N LEU A 180 -13.72 7.38 -1.35
CA LEU A 180 -13.12 8.66 -1.77
C LEU A 180 -13.22 8.92 -3.28
N ILE A 181 -13.90 8.05 -4.03
CA ILE A 181 -14.08 8.17 -5.49
C ILE A 181 -15.53 8.53 -5.79
#